data_2ac09a760def0ea38f1fd3468d1ee72b
#
_entry.id   2ac09a760def0ea38f1fd3468d1ee72b
#
_cell.length_a   1.000
_cell.length_b   1.000
_cell.length_c   1.000
_cell.angle_alpha   90.00
_cell.angle_beta   90.00
_cell.angle_gamma   90.00
#
_symmetry.space_group_name_H-M   'P 1'
#
loop_
_entity.id
_entity.type
_entity.pdbx_description
1 polymer ?
#
loop_
_entity_poly.entity_id
_entity_poly.type
_entity_poly.pdbx_seq_one_letter_code
_entity_poly.pdbx_strand_id
1 'polypeptide(L)'
;MARGPVTFSPTYLLLELRRALRNRRTLIFLVIMPPLFFLLFGHGYKDSDPAAFAYIMVSMAVYGSMIATTSIGAQVSVERSQGWTRQLRLTPLRPTGYVLTKVAAALVLGVVPILIVLAVGASMGAQLSTGEWIACAVLSWFCSLVFAAFGLFIGYLIPAENAMQFMGPLLALMSFFGGLFQPLDTLPQALQNIAPWMPTYAVGLVARSPIMDSGLTVAHVGDLVLWTAVFVAGTVILFRRDTKRV
;
A
#
# COMPACT_ATOMS: atom_id res chain seq x y z
N MET A 1 -15.53 29.70 22.98
CA MET A 1 -16.40 28.63 22.46
C MET A 1 -15.53 27.37 22.29
N ALA A 2 -15.67 26.38 23.17
CA ALA A 2 -14.97 25.12 23.05
C ALA A 2 -15.58 24.34 21.86
N ARG A 3 -14.82 24.16 20.77
CA ARG A 3 -15.22 23.32 19.67
C ARG A 3 -15.35 21.87 20.17
N GLY A 4 -16.49 21.26 19.94
CA GLY A 4 -16.72 19.86 20.33
C GLY A 4 -15.70 18.91 19.67
N PRO A 5 -15.58 17.66 20.15
CA PRO A 5 -14.59 16.71 19.67
C PRO A 5 -14.77 16.41 18.17
N VAL A 6 -13.70 16.62 17.39
CA VAL A 6 -13.70 16.51 15.92
C VAL A 6 -13.25 15.10 15.51
N THR A 7 -14.06 14.44 14.68
CA THR A 7 -13.74 13.09 14.17
C THR A 7 -12.83 13.11 12.96
N PHE A 8 -12.83 14.17 12.16
CA PHE A 8 -11.97 14.34 10.99
C PHE A 8 -11.59 15.81 10.84
N SER A 9 -10.32 16.09 10.55
CA SER A 9 -9.81 17.44 10.36
C SER A 9 -9.12 17.57 9.00
N PRO A 10 -9.71 18.30 8.04
CA PRO A 10 -9.08 18.55 6.73
C PRO A 10 -7.74 19.26 6.86
N THR A 11 -7.61 20.16 7.84
CA THR A 11 -6.34 20.84 8.13
C THR A 11 -5.24 19.87 8.53
N TYR A 12 -5.59 18.87 9.38
CA TYR A 12 -4.64 17.86 9.79
C TYR A 12 -4.26 16.96 8.61
N LEU A 13 -5.21 16.57 7.77
CA LEU A 13 -4.92 15.84 6.53
C LEU A 13 -3.95 16.61 5.62
N LEU A 14 -4.19 17.90 5.42
CA LEU A 14 -3.29 18.74 4.60
C LEU A 14 -1.89 18.81 5.18
N LEU A 15 -1.74 18.90 6.50
CA LEU A 15 -0.44 18.89 7.17
C LEU A 15 0.28 17.56 6.99
N GLU A 16 -0.43 16.44 7.11
CA GLU A 16 0.12 15.09 6.84
C GLU A 16 0.62 14.95 5.40
N LEU A 17 -0.18 15.36 4.43
CA LEU A 17 0.20 15.34 3.02
C LEU A 17 1.44 16.23 2.76
N ARG A 18 1.44 17.45 3.28
CA ARG A 18 2.60 18.36 3.17
C ARG A 18 3.86 17.76 3.80
N ARG A 19 3.72 17.11 4.97
CA ARG A 19 4.84 16.45 5.64
C ARG A 19 5.41 15.32 4.79
N ALA A 20 4.55 14.47 4.24
CA ALA A 20 4.96 13.38 3.36
C ALA A 20 5.62 13.89 2.07
N LEU A 21 5.04 14.91 1.44
CA LEU A 21 5.59 15.55 0.23
C LEU A 21 6.90 16.33 0.48
N ARG A 22 7.21 16.71 1.70
CA ARG A 22 8.51 17.34 2.05
C ARG A 22 9.61 16.31 2.30
N ASN A 23 9.28 15.05 2.50
CA ASN A 23 10.26 13.98 2.65
C ASN A 23 10.79 13.54 1.28
N ARG A 24 11.80 14.24 0.78
CA ARG A 24 12.39 14.00 -0.55
C ARG A 24 12.86 12.57 -0.75
N ARG A 25 13.41 11.92 0.29
CA ARG A 25 13.88 10.53 0.18
C ARG A 25 12.70 9.59 -0.09
N THR A 26 11.64 9.70 0.68
CA THR A 26 10.42 8.88 0.49
C THR A 26 9.81 9.15 -0.87
N LEU A 27 9.73 10.40 -1.34
CA LEU A 27 9.19 10.74 -2.65
C LEU A 27 10.02 10.16 -3.79
N ILE A 28 11.35 10.26 -3.72
CA ILE A 28 12.23 9.69 -4.74
C ILE A 28 12.01 8.18 -4.85
N PHE A 29 11.97 7.48 -3.71
CA PHE A 29 11.69 6.05 -3.71
C PHE A 29 10.30 5.72 -4.25
N LEU A 30 9.29 6.51 -3.90
CA LEU A 30 7.91 6.32 -4.30
C LEU A 30 7.70 6.55 -5.82
N VAL A 31 8.37 7.55 -6.37
CA VAL A 31 8.21 7.98 -7.76
C VAL A 31 9.12 7.20 -8.70
N ILE A 32 10.33 6.84 -8.27
CA ILE A 32 11.35 6.24 -9.14
C ILE A 32 11.35 4.71 -9.08
N MET A 33 11.26 4.12 -7.88
CA MET A 33 11.44 2.67 -7.73
C MET A 33 10.39 1.83 -8.44
N PRO A 34 9.06 2.09 -8.33
CA PRO A 34 8.08 1.27 -9.01
C PRO A 34 8.19 1.30 -10.54
N PRO A 35 8.33 2.48 -11.20
CA PRO A 35 8.57 2.53 -12.63
C PRO A 35 9.89 1.88 -13.04
N LEU A 36 10.95 2.05 -12.25
CA LEU A 36 12.23 1.41 -12.52
C LEU A 36 12.12 -0.12 -12.50
N PHE A 37 11.44 -0.67 -11.50
CA PHE A 37 11.18 -2.10 -11.43
C PHE A 37 10.28 -2.57 -12.57
N PHE A 38 9.29 -1.77 -12.95
CA PHE A 38 8.49 -2.06 -14.13
C PHE A 38 9.36 -2.13 -15.40
N LEU A 39 10.26 -1.18 -15.59
CA LEU A 39 11.19 -1.20 -16.72
C LEU A 39 12.14 -2.41 -16.66
N LEU A 40 12.64 -2.74 -15.48
CA LEU A 40 13.58 -3.84 -15.29
C LEU A 40 12.95 -5.21 -15.56
N PHE A 41 11.76 -5.45 -15.00
CA PHE A 41 11.09 -6.74 -15.09
C PHE A 41 10.16 -6.86 -16.30
N GLY A 42 9.56 -5.75 -16.74
CA GLY A 42 8.60 -5.73 -17.84
C GLY A 42 9.26 -5.66 -19.23
N HIS A 43 10.44 -5.03 -19.36
CA HIS A 43 11.05 -4.78 -20.67
C HIS A 43 11.20 -6.05 -21.51
N GLY A 44 11.58 -7.16 -20.92
CA GLY A 44 11.76 -8.42 -21.62
C GLY A 44 10.46 -9.04 -22.19
N TYR A 45 9.30 -8.62 -21.71
CA TYR A 45 8.00 -9.12 -22.16
C TYR A 45 7.30 -8.20 -23.15
N LYS A 46 7.78 -6.96 -23.34
CA LYS A 46 7.11 -5.92 -24.13
C LYS A 46 6.68 -6.39 -25.52
N ASP A 47 7.58 -7.04 -26.25
CA ASP A 47 7.35 -7.45 -27.64
C ASP A 47 7.04 -8.95 -27.79
N SER A 48 7.32 -9.75 -26.72
CA SER A 48 7.14 -11.21 -26.72
C SER A 48 5.83 -11.67 -26.09
N ASP A 49 5.38 -10.99 -25.04
CA ASP A 49 4.16 -11.37 -24.28
C ASP A 49 3.47 -10.12 -23.71
N PRO A 50 2.54 -9.51 -24.47
CA PRO A 50 1.81 -8.33 -24.02
C PRO A 50 0.99 -8.55 -22.72
N ALA A 51 0.53 -9.79 -22.46
CA ALA A 51 -0.22 -10.10 -21.26
C ALA A 51 0.69 -10.09 -20.02
N ALA A 52 1.88 -10.70 -20.09
CA ALA A 52 2.89 -10.63 -19.04
C ALA A 52 3.39 -9.19 -18.83
N PHE A 53 3.52 -8.40 -19.90
CA PHE A 53 3.88 -6.99 -19.79
C PHE A 53 2.84 -6.19 -19.00
N ALA A 54 1.55 -6.36 -19.31
CA ALA A 54 0.45 -5.74 -18.59
C ALA A 54 0.37 -6.23 -17.14
N TYR A 55 0.58 -7.54 -16.91
CA TYR A 55 0.66 -8.15 -15.57
C TYR A 55 1.70 -7.44 -14.69
N ILE A 56 2.93 -7.29 -15.19
CA ILE A 56 4.02 -6.65 -14.45
C ILE A 56 3.72 -5.17 -14.22
N MET A 57 3.17 -4.48 -15.22
CA MET A 57 2.77 -3.07 -15.09
C MET A 57 1.79 -2.87 -13.93
N VAL A 58 0.68 -3.60 -13.90
CA VAL A 58 -0.31 -3.48 -12.82
C VAL A 58 0.28 -3.89 -11.47
N SER A 59 1.11 -4.95 -11.45
CA SER A 59 1.81 -5.39 -10.23
C SER A 59 2.74 -4.33 -9.67
N MET A 60 3.47 -3.60 -10.51
CA MET A 60 4.36 -2.52 -10.08
C MET A 60 3.59 -1.28 -9.65
N ALA A 61 2.42 -1.01 -10.22
CA ALA A 61 1.51 0.02 -9.73
C ALA A 61 1.02 -0.31 -8.30
N VAL A 62 0.64 -1.56 -8.05
CA VAL A 62 0.28 -2.08 -6.72
C VAL A 62 1.47 -1.95 -5.76
N TYR A 63 2.67 -2.40 -6.16
CA TYR A 63 3.87 -2.34 -5.34
C TYR A 63 4.21 -0.90 -4.91
N GLY A 64 4.13 0.04 -5.84
CA GLY A 64 4.33 1.46 -5.54
C GLY A 64 3.31 2.01 -4.54
N SER A 65 2.02 1.72 -4.77
CA SER A 65 0.96 2.12 -3.87
C SER A 65 1.09 1.49 -2.48
N MET A 66 1.52 0.23 -2.41
CA MET A 66 1.83 -0.48 -1.17
C MET A 66 2.93 0.23 -0.37
N ILE A 67 4.04 0.61 -1.01
CA ILE A 67 5.13 1.37 -0.35
C ILE A 67 4.60 2.70 0.19
N ALA A 68 3.84 3.43 -0.63
CA ALA A 68 3.28 4.73 -0.26
C ALA A 68 2.40 4.64 0.98
N THR A 69 1.41 3.75 0.93
CA THR A 69 0.40 3.62 1.98
C THR A 69 0.99 3.07 3.28
N THR A 70 1.86 2.07 3.18
CA THR A 70 2.55 1.49 4.33
C THR A 70 3.45 2.51 5.03
N SER A 71 4.18 3.35 4.27
CA SER A 71 5.07 4.36 4.82
C SER A 71 4.35 5.37 5.73
N ILE A 72 3.14 5.79 5.34
CA ILE A 72 2.32 6.71 6.15
C ILE A 72 1.90 6.05 7.46
N GLY A 73 1.48 4.78 7.42
CA GLY A 73 1.12 4.03 8.61
C GLY A 73 2.32 3.80 9.53
N ALA A 74 3.46 3.40 8.99
CA ALA A 74 4.68 3.15 9.74
C ALA A 74 5.23 4.39 10.44
N GLN A 75 4.99 5.60 9.91
CA GLN A 75 5.37 6.86 10.58
C GLN A 75 4.75 7.02 11.97
N VAL A 76 3.67 6.31 12.27
CA VAL A 76 3.07 6.29 13.62
C VAL A 76 4.07 5.83 14.67
N SER A 77 4.99 4.91 14.36
CA SER A 77 6.04 4.48 15.30
C SER A 77 6.96 5.66 15.70
N VAL A 78 7.34 6.48 14.71
CA VAL A 78 8.17 7.69 14.93
C VAL A 78 7.41 8.74 15.74
N GLU A 79 6.14 8.96 15.42
CA GLU A 79 5.30 9.92 16.14
C GLU A 79 5.10 9.51 17.60
N ARG A 80 4.95 8.20 17.87
CA ARG A 80 4.85 7.67 19.23
C ARG A 80 6.15 7.89 20.01
N SER A 81 7.31 7.61 19.40
CA SER A 81 8.61 7.82 20.06
C SER A 81 8.88 9.29 20.39
N GLN A 82 8.34 10.23 19.62
CA GLN A 82 8.44 11.67 19.83
C GLN A 82 7.37 12.21 20.80
N GLY A 83 6.52 11.38 21.36
CA GLY A 83 5.46 11.79 22.27
C GLY A 83 4.30 12.55 21.61
N TRP A 84 4.21 12.50 20.27
CA TRP A 84 3.16 13.18 19.50
C TRP A 84 1.75 12.76 19.91
N THR A 85 1.57 11.51 20.29
CA THR A 85 0.28 10.98 20.77
C THR A 85 -0.19 11.68 22.06
N ARG A 86 0.72 12.12 22.95
CA ARG A 86 0.38 12.92 24.14
C ARG A 86 -0.09 14.32 23.74
N GLN A 87 0.57 14.94 22.78
CA GLN A 87 0.20 16.28 22.30
C GLN A 87 -1.18 16.26 21.63
N LEU A 88 -1.51 15.22 20.87
CA LEU A 88 -2.82 15.07 20.24
C LEU A 88 -3.97 14.97 21.25
N ARG A 89 -3.74 14.43 22.46
CA ARG A 89 -4.75 14.39 23.53
C ARG A 89 -5.11 15.79 24.08
N LEU A 90 -4.26 16.78 23.87
CA LEU A 90 -4.54 18.17 24.23
C LEU A 90 -5.38 18.89 23.16
N THR A 91 -5.62 18.25 22.03
CA THR A 91 -6.44 18.78 20.94
C THR A 91 -7.85 18.17 20.97
N PRO A 92 -8.87 18.80 20.37
CA PRO A 92 -10.21 18.23 20.28
C PRO A 92 -10.32 17.06 19.29
N LEU A 93 -9.20 16.56 18.72
CA LEU A 93 -9.18 15.46 17.76
C LEU A 93 -9.36 14.11 18.49
N ARG A 94 -10.38 13.35 18.06
CA ARG A 94 -10.58 11.98 18.58
C ARG A 94 -9.48 11.04 18.08
N PRO A 95 -9.10 10.00 18.85
CA PRO A 95 -8.13 8.99 18.40
C PRO A 95 -8.51 8.30 17.08
N THR A 96 -9.81 8.07 16.86
CA THR A 96 -10.33 7.56 15.58
C THR A 96 -10.10 8.54 14.43
N GLY A 97 -10.22 9.85 14.68
CA GLY A 97 -9.94 10.89 13.70
C GLY A 97 -8.48 10.92 13.27
N TYR A 98 -7.56 10.66 14.20
CA TYR A 98 -6.14 10.50 13.89
C TYR A 98 -5.91 9.33 12.92
N VAL A 99 -6.45 8.14 13.23
CA VAL A 99 -6.30 6.96 12.37
C VAL A 99 -6.94 7.19 10.99
N LEU A 100 -8.16 7.73 10.95
CA LEU A 100 -8.84 8.05 9.69
C LEU A 100 -8.05 9.04 8.83
N THR A 101 -7.43 10.04 9.43
CA THR A 101 -6.58 11.00 8.71
C THR A 101 -5.34 10.32 8.15
N LYS A 102 -4.71 9.40 8.89
CA LYS A 102 -3.58 8.61 8.39
C LYS A 102 -3.97 7.73 7.20
N VAL A 103 -5.09 7.03 7.28
CA VAL A 103 -5.61 6.20 6.18
C VAL A 103 -5.93 7.08 4.96
N ALA A 104 -6.61 8.22 5.15
CA ALA A 104 -6.91 9.13 4.07
C ALA A 104 -5.64 9.68 3.40
N ALA A 105 -4.65 10.10 4.19
CA ALA A 105 -3.35 10.55 3.65
C ALA A 105 -2.63 9.44 2.88
N ALA A 106 -2.65 8.21 3.40
CA ALA A 106 -2.07 7.05 2.76
C ALA A 106 -2.72 6.79 1.38
N LEU A 107 -4.06 6.78 1.32
CA LEU A 107 -4.80 6.58 0.07
C LEU A 107 -4.54 7.67 -0.96
N VAL A 108 -4.48 8.95 -0.55
CA VAL A 108 -4.16 10.06 -1.46
C VAL A 108 -2.76 9.91 -2.04
N LEU A 109 -1.76 9.55 -1.22
CA LEU A 109 -0.39 9.37 -1.70
C LEU A 109 -0.22 8.07 -2.50
N GLY A 110 -1.00 7.04 -2.22
CA GLY A 110 -1.01 5.78 -2.95
C GLY A 110 -1.41 5.91 -4.43
N VAL A 111 -2.15 6.96 -4.79
CA VAL A 111 -2.52 7.23 -6.19
C VAL A 111 -1.31 7.59 -7.06
N VAL A 112 -0.34 8.30 -6.48
CA VAL A 112 0.81 8.84 -7.24
C VAL A 112 1.60 7.76 -7.98
N PRO A 113 2.12 6.69 -7.32
CA PRO A 113 2.87 5.65 -8.02
C PRO A 113 2.02 4.85 -9.00
N ILE A 114 0.72 4.67 -8.74
CA ILE A 114 -0.19 4.00 -9.67
C ILE A 114 -0.22 4.78 -11.00
N LEU A 115 -0.50 6.08 -10.93
CA LEU A 115 -0.59 6.91 -12.13
C LEU A 115 0.75 6.98 -12.88
N ILE A 116 1.87 7.05 -12.17
CA ILE A 116 3.20 7.11 -12.80
C ILE A 116 3.51 5.80 -13.52
N VAL A 117 3.31 4.64 -12.89
CA VAL A 117 3.60 3.34 -13.52
C VAL A 117 2.68 3.11 -14.72
N LEU A 118 1.40 3.40 -14.59
CA LEU A 118 0.46 3.28 -15.71
C LEU A 118 0.80 4.23 -16.86
N ALA A 119 1.21 5.47 -16.58
CA ALA A 119 1.65 6.42 -17.60
C ALA A 119 2.92 5.94 -18.33
N VAL A 120 3.88 5.37 -17.58
CA VAL A 120 5.08 4.76 -18.18
C VAL A 120 4.69 3.56 -19.03
N GLY A 121 3.81 2.68 -18.58
CA GLY A 121 3.33 1.54 -19.35
C GLY A 121 2.61 1.97 -20.64
N ALA A 122 1.77 2.99 -20.57
CA ALA A 122 1.11 3.57 -21.74
C ALA A 122 2.14 4.14 -22.76
N SER A 123 3.15 4.86 -22.27
CA SER A 123 4.23 5.40 -23.13
C SER A 123 5.09 4.31 -23.79
N MET A 124 5.16 3.13 -23.17
CA MET A 124 5.86 1.96 -23.70
C MET A 124 5.00 1.11 -24.64
N GLY A 125 3.72 1.43 -24.82
CA GLY A 125 2.80 0.74 -25.72
C GLY A 125 2.02 -0.40 -25.11
N ALA A 126 1.78 -0.39 -23.79
CA ALA A 126 0.88 -1.33 -23.15
C ALA A 126 -0.52 -1.24 -23.78
N GLN A 127 -1.06 -2.38 -24.22
CA GLN A 127 -2.34 -2.45 -24.92
C GLN A 127 -3.42 -2.96 -23.96
N LEU A 128 -4.20 -2.03 -23.44
CA LEU A 128 -5.37 -2.31 -22.60
C LEU A 128 -6.56 -1.50 -23.12
N SER A 129 -7.77 -2.03 -22.99
CA SER A 129 -8.98 -1.25 -23.22
C SER A 129 -9.12 -0.13 -22.19
N THR A 130 -9.86 0.93 -22.52
CA THR A 130 -10.10 2.04 -21.58
C THR A 130 -10.73 1.54 -20.26
N GLY A 131 -11.60 0.53 -20.34
CA GLY A 131 -12.20 -0.10 -19.16
C GLY A 131 -11.15 -0.77 -18.26
N GLU A 132 -10.22 -1.53 -18.83
CA GLU A 132 -9.14 -2.21 -18.09
C GLU A 132 -8.18 -1.20 -17.45
N TRP A 133 -7.80 -0.12 -18.15
CA TRP A 133 -6.99 0.95 -17.58
C TRP A 133 -7.60 1.52 -16.30
N ILE A 134 -8.89 1.90 -16.38
CA ILE A 134 -9.61 2.48 -15.25
C ILE A 134 -9.80 1.46 -14.13
N ALA A 135 -10.21 0.24 -14.47
CA ALA A 135 -10.46 -0.81 -13.49
C ALA A 135 -9.17 -1.21 -12.75
N CYS A 136 -8.05 -1.41 -13.45
CA CYS A 136 -6.76 -1.71 -12.83
C CYS A 136 -6.29 -0.57 -11.93
N ALA A 137 -6.44 0.69 -12.35
CA ALA A 137 -6.09 1.85 -11.52
C ALA A 137 -6.92 1.91 -10.23
N VAL A 138 -8.24 1.79 -10.35
CA VAL A 138 -9.19 1.86 -9.22
C VAL A 138 -9.00 0.69 -8.27
N LEU A 139 -8.87 -0.54 -8.79
CA LEU A 139 -8.66 -1.72 -7.96
C LEU A 139 -7.31 -1.70 -7.26
N SER A 140 -6.23 -1.30 -7.95
CA SER A 140 -4.91 -1.11 -7.31
C SER A 140 -4.96 -0.10 -6.18
N TRP A 141 -5.67 1.01 -6.39
CA TRP A 141 -5.88 2.02 -5.35
C TRP A 141 -6.70 1.50 -4.18
N PHE A 142 -7.82 0.84 -4.45
CA PHE A 142 -8.68 0.29 -3.39
C PHE A 142 -7.96 -0.79 -2.58
N CYS A 143 -7.22 -1.67 -3.24
CA CYS A 143 -6.42 -2.71 -2.61
C CYS A 143 -5.29 -2.16 -1.73
N SER A 144 -4.81 -0.95 -2.01
CA SER A 144 -3.79 -0.29 -1.18
C SER A 144 -4.25 -0.02 0.26
N LEU A 145 -5.57 -0.06 0.52
CA LEU A 145 -6.15 0.05 1.86
C LEU A 145 -5.63 -1.06 2.81
N VAL A 146 -5.41 -2.27 2.30
CA VAL A 146 -4.81 -3.37 3.07
C VAL A 146 -3.45 -2.95 3.62
N PHE A 147 -2.64 -2.28 2.79
CA PHE A 147 -1.30 -1.86 3.17
C PHE A 147 -1.29 -0.57 4.00
N ALA A 148 -2.31 0.26 3.91
CA ALA A 148 -2.52 1.33 4.87
C ALA A 148 -2.78 0.75 6.28
N ALA A 149 -3.61 -0.30 6.38
CA ALA A 149 -3.85 -1.02 7.64
C ALA A 149 -2.59 -1.76 8.13
N PHE A 150 -1.86 -2.43 7.23
CA PHE A 150 -0.58 -3.07 7.53
C PHE A 150 0.46 -2.08 8.06
N GLY A 151 0.60 -0.91 7.43
CA GLY A 151 1.50 0.15 7.87
C GLY A 151 1.17 0.64 9.28
N LEU A 152 -0.11 0.84 9.60
CA LEU A 152 -0.55 1.17 10.94
C LEU A 152 -0.24 0.05 11.95
N PHE A 153 -0.51 -1.21 11.58
CA PHE A 153 -0.19 -2.37 12.39
C PHE A 153 1.30 -2.40 12.77
N ILE A 154 2.18 -2.26 11.78
CA ILE A 154 3.63 -2.20 12.00
C ILE A 154 4.02 -0.96 12.82
N GLY A 155 3.40 0.20 12.56
CA GLY A 155 3.64 1.44 13.29
C GLY A 155 3.34 1.34 14.80
N TYR A 156 2.40 0.46 15.20
CA TYR A 156 2.15 0.15 16.60
C TYR A 156 2.96 -1.04 17.13
N LEU A 157 3.39 -1.96 16.27
CA LEU A 157 4.09 -3.18 16.65
C LEU A 157 5.59 -2.94 16.90
N ILE A 158 6.25 -2.19 16.02
CA ILE A 158 7.71 -2.08 15.98
C ILE A 158 8.15 -0.68 16.47
N PRO A 159 9.27 -0.59 17.26
CA PRO A 159 9.88 0.67 17.61
C PRO A 159 10.34 1.47 16.38
N ALA A 160 10.37 2.81 16.51
CA ALA A 160 10.69 3.73 15.41
C ALA A 160 12.04 3.44 14.73
N GLU A 161 13.05 3.08 15.51
CA GLU A 161 14.41 2.80 15.03
C GLU A 161 14.44 1.66 14.00
N ASN A 162 13.61 0.64 14.22
CA ASN A 162 13.57 -0.58 13.40
C ASN A 162 12.52 -0.50 12.29
N ALA A 163 11.39 0.19 12.52
CA ALA A 163 10.27 0.20 11.60
C ALA A 163 10.66 0.66 10.18
N MET A 164 11.43 1.74 10.09
CA MET A 164 11.84 2.30 8.79
C MET A 164 12.90 1.46 8.07
N GLN A 165 13.74 0.72 8.79
CA GLN A 165 14.80 -0.11 8.22
C GLN A 165 14.25 -1.43 7.67
N PHE A 166 13.31 -2.06 8.38
CA PHE A 166 12.74 -3.35 7.99
C PHE A 166 11.63 -3.26 6.95
N MET A 167 10.98 -2.08 6.80
CA MET A 167 9.86 -1.93 5.90
C MET A 167 10.18 -2.25 4.44
N GLY A 168 11.25 -1.67 3.90
CA GLY A 168 11.64 -1.88 2.51
C GLY A 168 11.89 -3.35 2.17
N PRO A 169 12.82 -4.03 2.87
CA PRO A 169 13.07 -5.45 2.68
C PRO A 169 11.84 -6.33 2.90
N LEU A 170 11.04 -6.06 3.92
CA LEU A 170 9.83 -6.82 4.21
C LEU A 170 8.81 -6.74 3.08
N LEU A 171 8.52 -5.52 2.59
CA LEU A 171 7.59 -5.31 1.48
C LEU A 171 8.12 -5.95 0.18
N ALA A 172 9.42 -5.87 -0.07
CA ALA A 172 10.04 -6.51 -1.24
C ALA A 172 9.91 -8.04 -1.19
N LEU A 173 10.20 -8.66 -0.04
CA LEU A 173 10.05 -10.10 0.17
C LEU A 173 8.58 -10.54 0.03
N MET A 174 7.64 -9.83 0.67
CA MET A 174 6.21 -10.11 0.54
C MET A 174 5.75 -10.01 -0.92
N SER A 175 6.27 -9.05 -1.68
CA SER A 175 5.94 -8.85 -3.09
C SER A 175 6.54 -9.93 -3.98
N PHE A 176 7.75 -10.36 -3.70
CA PHE A 176 8.39 -11.46 -4.41
C PHE A 176 7.62 -12.77 -4.20
N PHE A 177 7.36 -13.14 -2.96
CA PHE A 177 6.59 -14.36 -2.63
C PHE A 177 5.14 -14.29 -3.07
N GLY A 178 4.53 -13.10 -3.13
CA GLY A 178 3.16 -12.88 -3.59
C GLY A 178 3.01 -12.72 -5.10
N GLY A 179 4.09 -12.89 -5.89
CA GLY A 179 4.04 -12.85 -7.35
C GLY A 179 3.75 -11.47 -7.94
N LEU A 180 4.24 -10.39 -7.30
CA LEU A 180 4.12 -9.05 -7.87
C LEU A 180 5.26 -8.71 -8.85
N PHE A 181 6.45 -9.32 -8.69
CA PHE A 181 7.60 -9.01 -9.56
C PHE A 181 7.61 -9.79 -10.86
N GLN A 182 7.01 -10.97 -10.85
CA GLN A 182 6.88 -11.80 -12.05
C GLN A 182 5.69 -12.77 -11.92
N PRO A 183 5.17 -13.30 -13.03
CA PRO A 183 4.10 -14.28 -13.02
C PRO A 183 4.49 -15.53 -12.20
N LEU A 184 3.55 -16.03 -11.39
CA LEU A 184 3.82 -17.14 -10.45
C LEU A 184 4.11 -18.47 -11.14
N ASP A 185 3.53 -18.70 -12.31
CA ASP A 185 3.75 -19.88 -13.15
C ASP A 185 5.20 -20.03 -13.61
N THR A 186 5.96 -18.93 -13.66
CA THR A 186 7.39 -18.94 -13.97
C THR A 186 8.27 -19.28 -12.77
N LEU A 187 7.69 -19.34 -11.56
CA LEU A 187 8.42 -19.60 -10.31
C LEU A 187 8.43 -21.09 -9.95
N PRO A 188 9.44 -21.56 -9.17
CA PRO A 188 9.43 -22.92 -8.62
C PRO A 188 8.16 -23.23 -7.83
N GLN A 189 7.69 -24.48 -7.89
CA GLN A 189 6.47 -24.94 -7.23
C GLN A 189 6.41 -24.61 -5.74
N ALA A 190 7.54 -24.64 -5.04
CA ALA A 190 7.60 -24.28 -3.63
C ALA A 190 7.15 -22.83 -3.37
N LEU A 191 7.51 -21.89 -4.25
CA LEU A 191 7.11 -20.49 -4.15
C LEU A 191 5.63 -20.31 -4.54
N GLN A 192 5.15 -21.03 -5.54
CA GLN A 192 3.73 -21.04 -5.90
C GLN A 192 2.84 -21.50 -4.73
N ASN A 193 3.30 -22.46 -3.92
CA ASN A 193 2.56 -22.95 -2.76
C ASN A 193 2.55 -21.95 -1.57
N ILE A 194 3.56 -21.08 -1.48
CA ILE A 194 3.66 -20.05 -0.44
C ILE A 194 2.83 -18.81 -0.80
N ALA A 195 2.75 -18.48 -2.08
CA ALA A 195 2.10 -17.25 -2.56
C ALA A 195 0.69 -17.02 -2.01
N PRO A 196 -0.23 -17.99 -1.94
CA PRO A 196 -1.58 -17.78 -1.42
C PRO A 196 -1.64 -17.29 0.03
N TRP A 197 -0.57 -17.53 0.80
CA TRP A 197 -0.46 -17.07 2.19
C TRP A 197 0.05 -15.63 2.32
N MET A 198 0.36 -14.97 1.21
CA MET A 198 0.87 -13.59 1.22
C MET A 198 -0.27 -12.59 0.97
N PRO A 199 -0.38 -11.52 1.77
CA PRO A 199 -1.37 -10.47 1.52
C PRO A 199 -1.16 -9.78 0.16
N THR A 200 0.08 -9.74 -0.34
CA THR A 200 0.43 -9.23 -1.66
C THR A 200 -0.13 -10.06 -2.81
N TYR A 201 -0.31 -11.37 -2.62
CA TYR A 201 -0.95 -12.26 -3.58
C TYR A 201 -2.42 -11.90 -3.78
N ALA A 202 -3.20 -11.84 -2.69
CA ALA A 202 -4.60 -11.46 -2.73
C ALA A 202 -4.81 -10.08 -3.39
N VAL A 203 -4.01 -9.10 -3.00
CA VAL A 203 -4.04 -7.75 -3.58
C VAL A 203 -3.69 -7.78 -5.06
N GLY A 204 -2.66 -8.51 -5.45
CA GLY A 204 -2.25 -8.66 -6.85
C GLY A 204 -3.34 -9.30 -7.71
N LEU A 205 -3.99 -10.35 -7.24
CA LEU A 205 -5.09 -11.01 -7.96
C LEU A 205 -6.27 -10.06 -8.19
N VAL A 206 -6.68 -9.33 -7.14
CA VAL A 206 -7.79 -8.37 -7.28
C VAL A 206 -7.43 -7.23 -8.22
N ALA A 207 -6.24 -6.65 -8.09
CA ALA A 207 -5.83 -5.52 -8.92
C ALA A 207 -5.67 -5.88 -10.40
N ARG A 208 -5.24 -7.11 -10.70
CA ARG A 208 -5.06 -7.63 -12.06
C ARG A 208 -6.30 -8.31 -12.64
N SER A 209 -7.36 -8.50 -11.85
CA SER A 209 -8.57 -9.21 -12.32
C SER A 209 -9.17 -8.68 -13.62
N PRO A 210 -9.08 -7.36 -13.98
CA PRO A 210 -9.60 -6.88 -15.25
C PRO A 210 -8.82 -7.36 -16.48
N ILE A 211 -7.56 -7.76 -16.30
CA ILE A 211 -6.67 -8.21 -17.39
C ILE A 211 -6.42 -9.72 -17.35
N MET A 212 -7.09 -10.44 -16.43
CA MET A 212 -6.98 -11.88 -16.29
C MET A 212 -8.28 -12.55 -16.78
N ASP A 213 -8.17 -13.64 -17.52
CA ASP A 213 -9.32 -14.40 -18.05
C ASP A 213 -10.24 -14.93 -16.94
N SER A 214 -9.67 -15.25 -15.77
CA SER A 214 -10.42 -15.73 -14.62
C SER A 214 -11.32 -14.67 -13.96
N GLY A 215 -11.08 -13.40 -14.23
CA GLY A 215 -11.79 -12.28 -13.65
C GLY A 215 -11.70 -12.20 -12.11
N LEU A 216 -12.58 -11.40 -11.52
CA LEU A 216 -12.67 -11.23 -10.07
C LEU A 216 -13.49 -12.35 -9.45
N THR A 217 -12.88 -13.13 -8.56
CA THR A 217 -13.55 -14.22 -7.83
C THR A 217 -13.89 -13.80 -6.40
N VAL A 218 -14.97 -14.37 -5.84
CA VAL A 218 -15.36 -14.13 -4.44
C VAL A 218 -14.25 -14.55 -3.46
N ALA A 219 -13.49 -15.60 -3.77
CA ALA A 219 -12.35 -16.03 -2.99
C ALA A 219 -11.27 -14.96 -2.88
N HIS A 220 -10.92 -14.28 -4.00
CA HIS A 220 -9.91 -13.22 -4.01
C HIS A 220 -10.32 -12.03 -3.15
N VAL A 221 -11.62 -11.67 -3.18
CA VAL A 221 -12.18 -10.62 -2.32
C VAL A 221 -12.19 -11.07 -0.86
N GLY A 222 -12.50 -12.34 -0.61
CA GLY A 222 -12.48 -12.94 0.73
C GLY A 222 -11.10 -12.85 1.37
N ASP A 223 -10.04 -13.21 0.63
CA ASP A 223 -8.65 -13.11 1.11
C ASP A 223 -8.24 -11.65 1.39
N LEU A 224 -8.65 -10.72 0.53
CA LEU A 224 -8.40 -9.29 0.72
C LEU A 224 -9.04 -8.78 2.02
N VAL A 225 -10.30 -9.16 2.26
CA VAL A 225 -11.05 -8.80 3.48
C VAL A 225 -10.41 -9.44 4.70
N LEU A 226 -10.00 -10.71 4.62
CA LEU A 226 -9.34 -11.43 5.70
C LEU A 226 -8.05 -10.71 6.13
N TRP A 227 -7.16 -10.40 5.20
CA TRP A 227 -5.91 -9.70 5.51
C TRP A 227 -6.15 -8.30 6.05
N THR A 228 -7.13 -7.57 5.50
CA THR A 228 -7.52 -6.25 6.03
C THR A 228 -7.99 -6.38 7.47
N ALA A 229 -8.87 -7.37 7.77
CA ALA A 229 -9.38 -7.61 9.11
C ALA A 229 -8.26 -7.99 10.09
N VAL A 230 -7.30 -8.82 9.69
CA VAL A 230 -6.15 -9.21 10.51
C VAL A 230 -5.32 -7.98 10.89
N PHE A 231 -4.98 -7.12 9.93
CA PHE A 231 -4.16 -5.93 10.20
C PHE A 231 -4.92 -4.87 11.01
N VAL A 232 -6.20 -4.67 10.72
CA VAL A 232 -7.04 -3.75 11.51
C VAL A 232 -7.22 -4.26 12.93
N ALA A 233 -7.53 -5.54 13.14
CA ALA A 233 -7.66 -6.14 14.46
C ALA A 233 -6.35 -6.03 15.27
N GLY A 234 -5.21 -6.38 14.62
CA GLY A 234 -3.89 -6.21 15.22
C GLY A 234 -3.60 -4.76 15.63
N THR A 235 -3.90 -3.81 14.74
CA THR A 235 -3.77 -2.37 15.03
C THR A 235 -4.61 -1.96 16.24
N VAL A 236 -5.87 -2.36 16.29
CA VAL A 236 -6.78 -2.02 17.40
C VAL A 236 -6.29 -2.60 18.71
N ILE A 237 -5.83 -3.85 18.72
CA ILE A 237 -5.29 -4.51 19.93
C ILE A 237 -4.05 -3.77 20.45
N LEU A 238 -3.11 -3.47 19.55
CA LEU A 238 -1.87 -2.76 19.90
C LEU A 238 -2.14 -1.33 20.36
N PHE A 239 -3.01 -0.62 19.65
CA PHE A 239 -3.46 0.73 20.03
C PHE A 239 -4.06 0.77 21.44
N ARG A 240 -4.96 -0.18 21.78
CA ARG A 240 -5.55 -0.27 23.11
C ARG A 240 -4.52 -0.56 24.20
N ARG A 241 -3.51 -1.38 23.89
CA ARG A 241 -2.40 -1.66 24.84
C ARG A 241 -1.53 -0.43 25.08
N ASP A 242 -1.24 0.32 24.04
CA ASP A 242 -0.45 1.56 24.10
C ASP A 242 -1.18 2.63 24.92
N THR A 243 -2.49 2.75 24.76
CA THR A 243 -3.32 3.73 25.46
C THR A 243 -3.48 3.43 26.97
N LYS A 244 -3.34 2.15 27.38
CA LYS A 244 -3.43 1.74 28.81
C LYS A 244 -2.13 1.97 29.59
N ARG A 245 -1.01 2.15 28.89
CA ARG A 245 0.32 2.32 29.51
C ARG A 245 0.68 3.79 29.80
N VAL A 246 -0.19 4.72 29.45
CA VAL A 246 -0.06 6.18 29.62
C VAL A 246 -1.24 6.70 30.45
#